data_b3d3d8928014355aa4f7be27d6d8b6dc
#
_entry.id   b3d3d8928014355aa4f7be27d6d8b6dc
#
_cell.length_a   1.000
_cell.length_b   1.000
_cell.length_c   1.000
_cell.angle_alpha   90.00
_cell.angle_beta   90.00
_cell.angle_gamma   90.00
#
_symmetry.space_group_name_H-M   'P 1'
#
loop_
_entity.id
_entity.type
_entity.pdbx_description
1 polymer ?
#
loop_
_entity_poly.entity_id
_entity_poly.type
_entity_poly.pdbx_seq_one_letter_code
_entity_poly.pdbx_strand_id
1 'polypeptide(L)'
;LKPQTVNEVSAGAEYEIARDLALGFRGIYRAQGTVIEDGSFDDGNTYFIFNPGESETERLACADPTIGCFGRGRRYYRALEFTATKRFSNNYQFIASYVYSSLLGNYEGLFRNDNGQSDPNITSLFDLVSLLANGYGRLPNDRPHQFKFDGSYRLPFDLNISGSFRAQSGIPFDQLIPHPVYGNNEGFAVPRGTAIVPAVTATVAGFPNEVNSIGSNRTPTTFNLDLGAYYPIKFSENRQLRLQVDWFNVFNSQRAIRLDTTHTINSGAAGVAPVPNPFFGSGTIFQFPSSLRLGVKFQF
;
A
#
# COMPACT_ATOMS: atom_id res chain seq x y z
N LEU A 1 11.48 -10.82 -26.14
CA LEU A 1 10.62 -10.27 -25.09
C LEU A 1 9.16 -10.28 -25.50
N LYS A 2 8.28 -10.69 -24.60
CA LYS A 2 6.82 -10.52 -24.71
C LYS A 2 6.40 -9.28 -23.92
N PRO A 3 5.38 -8.53 -24.37
CA PRO A 3 4.90 -7.38 -23.64
C PRO A 3 4.33 -7.80 -22.28
N GLN A 4 4.48 -6.91 -21.30
CA GLN A 4 3.87 -7.08 -20.00
C GLN A 4 2.34 -6.97 -20.10
N THR A 5 1.63 -7.90 -19.49
CA THR A 5 0.18 -8.01 -19.61
C THR A 5 -0.51 -8.16 -18.25
N VAL A 6 -1.71 -7.62 -18.15
CA VAL A 6 -2.61 -7.81 -17.00
C VAL A 6 -3.97 -8.26 -17.53
N ASN A 7 -4.51 -9.33 -16.98
CA ASN A 7 -5.85 -9.80 -17.25
C ASN A 7 -6.78 -9.42 -16.09
N GLU A 8 -7.88 -8.75 -16.42
CA GLU A 8 -8.86 -8.37 -15.41
C GLU A 8 -10.25 -8.81 -15.82
N VAL A 9 -10.99 -9.38 -14.88
CA VAL A 9 -12.41 -9.64 -14.98
C VAL A 9 -13.10 -8.93 -13.81
N SER A 10 -14.12 -8.15 -14.12
CA SER A 10 -14.97 -7.53 -13.10
C SER A 10 -16.44 -7.66 -13.48
N ALA A 11 -17.28 -7.89 -12.48
CA ALA A 11 -18.72 -7.95 -12.62
C ALA A 11 -19.36 -7.28 -11.40
N GLY A 12 -20.48 -6.61 -11.62
CA GLY A 12 -21.17 -5.89 -10.55
C GLY A 12 -22.56 -5.47 -10.95
N ALA A 13 -23.29 -4.95 -9.97
CA ALA A 13 -24.62 -4.37 -10.15
C ALA A 13 -24.76 -3.15 -9.25
N GLU A 14 -25.55 -2.19 -9.69
CA GLU A 14 -25.97 -1.04 -8.91
C GLU A 14 -27.50 -0.93 -8.99
N TYR A 15 -28.10 -0.62 -7.86
CA TYR A 15 -29.55 -0.50 -7.76
C TYR A 15 -29.95 0.69 -6.88
N GLU A 16 -30.88 1.50 -7.37
CA GLU A 16 -31.46 2.62 -6.61
C GLU A 16 -32.54 2.07 -5.66
N ILE A 17 -32.21 1.98 -4.36
CA ILE A 17 -33.08 1.41 -3.32
C ILE A 17 -34.09 2.40 -2.78
N ALA A 18 -33.82 3.69 -2.93
CA ALA A 18 -34.69 4.80 -2.56
C ALA A 18 -34.34 6.01 -3.43
N ARG A 19 -35.20 7.02 -3.47
CA ARG A 19 -34.95 8.25 -4.21
C ARG A 19 -33.58 8.83 -3.87
N ASP A 20 -32.73 9.00 -4.91
CA ASP A 20 -31.38 9.53 -4.83
C ASP A 20 -30.39 8.67 -4.00
N LEU A 21 -30.72 7.42 -3.67
CA LEU A 21 -29.86 6.48 -2.92
C LEU A 21 -29.65 5.19 -3.71
N ALA A 22 -28.44 4.99 -4.20
CA ALA A 22 -28.01 3.78 -4.90
C ALA A 22 -27.03 2.96 -4.05
N LEU A 23 -27.18 1.63 -4.10
CA LEU A 23 -26.23 0.67 -3.59
C LEU A 23 -25.58 -0.08 -4.75
N GLY A 24 -24.26 -0.22 -4.70
CA GLY A 24 -23.49 -0.97 -5.68
C GLY A 24 -22.72 -2.10 -5.04
N PHE A 25 -22.52 -3.16 -5.82
CA PHE A 25 -21.64 -4.27 -5.50
C PHE A 25 -20.83 -4.64 -6.73
N ARG A 26 -19.52 -4.89 -6.57
CA ARG A 26 -18.62 -5.30 -7.64
C ARG A 26 -17.61 -6.33 -7.14
N GLY A 27 -17.48 -7.43 -7.88
CA GLY A 27 -16.38 -8.38 -7.75
C GLY A 27 -15.30 -8.09 -8.78
N ILE A 28 -14.03 -8.18 -8.37
CA ILE A 28 -12.86 -7.91 -9.23
C ILE A 28 -11.88 -9.06 -9.07
N TYR A 29 -11.40 -9.59 -10.18
CA TYR A 29 -10.24 -10.48 -10.25
C TYR A 29 -9.25 -9.94 -11.25
N ARG A 30 -8.00 -9.74 -10.82
CA ARG A 30 -6.91 -9.28 -11.69
C ARG A 30 -5.72 -10.20 -11.51
N ALA A 31 -5.16 -10.67 -12.63
CA ALA A 31 -3.98 -11.52 -12.65
C ALA A 31 -2.92 -10.91 -13.56
N GLN A 32 -1.69 -10.83 -13.07
CA GLN A 32 -0.53 -10.53 -13.91
C GLN A 32 -0.31 -11.70 -14.87
N GLY A 33 -0.15 -11.38 -16.13
CA GLY A 33 0.27 -12.32 -17.16
C GLY A 33 1.79 -12.36 -17.27
N THR A 34 2.31 -11.98 -18.43
CA THR A 34 3.75 -11.84 -18.64
C THR A 34 4.30 -10.62 -17.91
N VAL A 35 5.47 -10.74 -17.31
CA VAL A 35 6.24 -9.63 -16.75
C VAL A 35 7.55 -9.43 -17.53
N ILE A 36 8.13 -8.26 -17.41
CA ILE A 36 9.47 -7.94 -17.91
C ILE A 36 10.28 -7.56 -16.67
N GLU A 37 11.42 -8.23 -16.49
CA GLU A 37 12.39 -7.97 -15.42
C GLU A 37 13.80 -8.17 -15.96
N ASP A 38 14.80 -7.69 -15.26
CA ASP A 38 16.16 -8.07 -15.48
C ASP A 38 16.59 -9.19 -14.53
N GLY A 39 17.66 -9.87 -14.86
CA GLY A 39 18.23 -10.94 -14.06
C GLY A 39 19.62 -11.32 -14.51
N SER A 40 20.31 -12.08 -13.68
CA SER A 40 21.67 -12.53 -13.90
C SER A 40 21.79 -14.04 -13.73
N PHE A 41 22.63 -14.65 -14.57
CA PHE A 41 23.01 -16.06 -14.48
C PHE A 41 24.45 -16.27 -14.00
N ASP A 42 25.15 -15.21 -13.64
CA ASP A 42 26.54 -15.20 -13.25
C ASP A 42 26.78 -14.37 -11.97
N ASP A 43 25.90 -14.54 -10.99
CA ASP A 43 25.97 -13.92 -9.67
C ASP A 43 26.06 -12.39 -9.71
N GLY A 44 25.31 -11.76 -10.64
CA GLY A 44 25.22 -10.32 -10.72
C GLY A 44 26.34 -9.64 -11.52
N ASN A 45 27.20 -10.41 -12.24
CA ASN A 45 28.22 -9.81 -13.08
C ASN A 45 27.65 -9.27 -14.41
N THR A 46 26.66 -9.98 -14.97
CA THR A 46 26.00 -9.58 -16.22
C THR A 46 24.49 -9.61 -16.04
N TYR A 47 23.81 -8.53 -16.40
CA TYR A 47 22.34 -8.44 -16.36
C TYR A 47 21.78 -8.41 -17.78
N PHE A 48 20.60 -8.99 -17.94
CA PHE A 48 19.84 -8.96 -19.18
C PHE A 48 18.35 -8.87 -18.87
N ILE A 49 17.61 -8.21 -19.77
CA ILE A 49 16.16 -8.05 -19.64
C ILE A 49 15.47 -9.23 -20.29
N PHE A 50 14.53 -9.86 -19.59
CA PHE A 50 13.84 -11.06 -20.03
C PHE A 50 12.41 -11.17 -19.50
N ASN A 51 11.70 -12.23 -19.88
CA ASN A 51 10.41 -12.58 -19.28
C ASN A 51 10.62 -13.78 -18.36
N PRO A 52 10.70 -13.59 -17.04
CA PRO A 52 10.92 -14.69 -16.09
C PRO A 52 9.90 -15.83 -16.25
N GLY A 53 10.39 -17.05 -16.34
CA GLY A 53 9.60 -18.27 -16.51
C GLY A 53 8.98 -18.49 -17.89
N GLU A 54 9.30 -17.67 -18.92
CA GLU A 54 8.63 -17.75 -20.23
C GLU A 54 9.56 -17.66 -21.45
N SER A 55 10.82 -17.34 -21.31
CA SER A 55 11.70 -17.09 -22.45
C SER A 55 12.65 -18.26 -22.72
N GLU A 56 13.34 -18.21 -23.88
CA GLU A 56 14.42 -19.14 -24.19
C GLU A 56 15.56 -19.05 -23.16
N THR A 57 15.82 -17.84 -22.67
CA THR A 57 16.80 -17.59 -21.61
C THR A 57 16.46 -18.34 -20.34
N GLU A 58 15.18 -18.32 -19.91
CA GLU A 58 14.68 -19.10 -18.78
C GLU A 58 14.84 -20.60 -19.02
N ARG A 59 14.55 -21.07 -20.23
CA ARG A 59 14.72 -22.47 -20.58
C ARG A 59 16.18 -22.93 -20.49
N LEU A 60 17.11 -22.08 -20.91
CA LEU A 60 18.55 -22.35 -20.80
C LEU A 60 19.00 -22.33 -19.35
N ALA A 61 18.57 -21.35 -18.55
CA ALA A 61 18.85 -21.30 -17.11
C ALA A 61 18.34 -22.53 -16.36
N CYS A 62 17.11 -22.93 -16.60
CA CYS A 62 16.53 -24.15 -16.02
C CYS A 62 17.23 -25.43 -16.40
N ALA A 63 17.92 -25.48 -17.53
CA ALA A 63 18.71 -26.62 -17.95
C ALA A 63 20.05 -26.74 -17.20
N ASP A 64 20.52 -25.65 -16.59
CA ASP A 64 21.72 -25.62 -15.78
C ASP A 64 21.37 -25.73 -14.29
N PRO A 65 21.71 -26.84 -13.63
CA PRO A 65 21.36 -27.04 -12.21
C PRO A 65 22.11 -26.09 -11.27
N THR A 66 23.15 -25.40 -11.73
CA THR A 66 23.90 -24.43 -10.92
C THR A 66 23.21 -23.07 -10.87
N ILE A 67 22.43 -22.73 -11.88
CA ILE A 67 21.70 -21.48 -11.99
C ILE A 67 20.27 -21.61 -11.42
N GLY A 68 19.52 -22.60 -11.92
CA GLY A 68 18.12 -22.84 -11.55
C GLY A 68 17.14 -22.00 -12.34
N CYS A 69 15.85 -22.15 -12.03
CA CYS A 69 14.75 -21.46 -12.71
C CYS A 69 14.26 -20.24 -11.94
N PHE A 70 14.08 -19.10 -12.63
CA PHE A 70 13.45 -17.94 -12.03
C PHE A 70 11.96 -18.15 -11.74
N GLY A 71 11.27 -18.93 -12.55
CA GLY A 71 9.84 -19.07 -12.49
C GLY A 71 9.10 -17.78 -12.92
N ARG A 72 7.78 -17.86 -12.98
CA ARG A 72 6.97 -16.73 -13.46
C ARG A 72 6.77 -15.67 -12.40
N GLY A 73 6.80 -14.42 -12.82
CA GLY A 73 6.25 -13.32 -12.03
C GLY A 73 4.74 -13.48 -11.86
N ARG A 74 4.26 -13.45 -10.62
CA ARG A 74 2.85 -13.67 -10.27
C ARG A 74 2.34 -12.54 -9.40
N ARG A 75 1.15 -12.01 -9.77
CA ARG A 75 0.44 -11.03 -8.97
C ARG A 75 -1.05 -11.24 -9.15
N TYR A 76 -1.75 -11.56 -8.09
CA TYR A 76 -3.18 -11.81 -8.07
C TYR A 76 -3.87 -10.84 -7.13
N TYR A 77 -4.81 -10.08 -7.66
CA TYR A 77 -5.69 -9.21 -6.88
C TYR A 77 -7.12 -9.73 -6.97
N ARG A 78 -7.76 -9.87 -5.81
CA ARG A 78 -9.18 -10.24 -5.69
C ARG A 78 -9.83 -9.24 -4.77
N ALA A 79 -11.01 -8.74 -5.16
CA ALA A 79 -11.75 -7.80 -4.33
C ALA A 79 -13.25 -7.95 -4.46
N LEU A 80 -13.93 -7.65 -3.38
CA LEU A 80 -15.36 -7.36 -3.31
C LEU A 80 -15.50 -5.90 -2.87
N GLU A 81 -16.22 -5.12 -3.64
CA GLU A 81 -16.46 -3.71 -3.39
C GLU A 81 -17.96 -3.48 -3.18
N PHE A 82 -18.30 -2.77 -2.10
CA PHE A 82 -19.64 -2.31 -1.79
C PHE A 82 -19.63 -0.79 -1.77
N THR A 83 -20.62 -0.17 -2.43
CA THR A 83 -20.76 1.29 -2.48
C THR A 83 -22.18 1.70 -2.09
N ALA A 84 -22.29 2.85 -1.45
CA ALA A 84 -23.54 3.53 -1.21
C ALA A 84 -23.39 4.99 -1.61
N THR A 85 -24.21 5.43 -2.56
CA THR A 85 -24.15 6.80 -3.09
C THR A 85 -25.50 7.48 -2.89
N LYS A 86 -25.52 8.55 -2.09
CA LYS A 86 -26.68 9.42 -1.90
C LYS A 86 -26.40 10.73 -2.61
N ARG A 87 -27.17 11.00 -3.66
CA ARG A 87 -27.15 12.32 -4.35
C ARG A 87 -27.72 13.40 -3.44
N PHE A 88 -27.27 14.62 -3.67
CA PHE A 88 -27.74 15.75 -2.86
C PHE A 88 -29.26 15.91 -2.96
N SER A 89 -29.93 15.62 -1.86
CA SER A 89 -31.37 15.91 -1.65
C SER A 89 -31.63 15.95 -0.15
N ASN A 90 -32.69 16.60 0.29
CA ASN A 90 -33.00 16.80 1.71
C ASN A 90 -31.81 17.39 2.50
N ASN A 91 -31.05 18.28 1.86
CA ASN A 91 -29.90 18.98 2.41
C ASN A 91 -28.66 18.12 2.72
N TYR A 92 -28.58 16.86 2.26
CA TYR A 92 -27.38 16.04 2.45
C TYR A 92 -27.03 15.19 1.23
N GLN A 93 -25.77 14.83 1.17
CA GLN A 93 -25.21 13.85 0.24
C GLN A 93 -24.08 13.07 0.90
N PHE A 94 -23.84 11.86 0.43
CA PHE A 94 -22.67 11.08 0.81
C PHE A 94 -22.29 10.04 -0.23
N ILE A 95 -21.03 9.61 -0.17
CA ILE A 95 -20.52 8.42 -0.82
C ILE A 95 -19.83 7.59 0.26
N ALA A 96 -20.21 6.32 0.37
CA ALA A 96 -19.53 5.35 1.21
C ALA A 96 -19.03 4.19 0.35
N SER A 97 -17.85 3.67 0.65
CA SER A 97 -17.34 2.45 0.01
C SER A 97 -16.63 1.56 1.02
N TYR A 98 -16.81 0.26 0.85
CA TYR A 98 -16.07 -0.75 1.58
C TYR A 98 -15.49 -1.75 0.59
N VAL A 99 -14.18 -1.99 0.70
CA VAL A 99 -13.45 -2.97 -0.13
C VAL A 99 -12.88 -4.04 0.78
N TYR A 100 -13.24 -5.29 0.48
CA TYR A 100 -12.56 -6.47 1.00
C TYR A 100 -11.67 -7.03 -0.09
N SER A 101 -10.34 -7.10 0.12
CA SER A 101 -9.41 -7.48 -0.92
C SER A 101 -8.26 -8.34 -0.44
N SER A 102 -7.60 -8.99 -1.40
CA SER A 102 -6.38 -9.77 -1.19
C SER A 102 -5.44 -9.56 -2.37
N LEU A 103 -4.17 -9.31 -2.10
CA LEU A 103 -3.11 -9.14 -3.09
C LEU A 103 -1.96 -10.09 -2.77
N LEU A 104 -1.78 -11.11 -3.61
CA LEU A 104 -0.78 -12.18 -3.44
C LEU A 104 0.12 -12.29 -4.67
N GLY A 105 1.37 -12.66 -4.47
CA GLY A 105 2.31 -12.93 -5.56
C GLY A 105 3.77 -12.87 -5.15
N ASN A 106 4.63 -12.85 -6.16
CA ASN A 106 6.06 -12.59 -6.06
C ASN A 106 6.50 -11.40 -6.94
N TYR A 107 5.54 -10.69 -7.56
CA TYR A 107 5.78 -9.53 -8.42
C TYR A 107 5.01 -8.32 -7.88
N GLU A 108 5.73 -7.30 -7.41
CA GLU A 108 5.10 -6.10 -6.81
C GLU A 108 4.49 -5.15 -7.82
N GLY A 109 4.94 -5.21 -9.03
CA GLY A 109 4.69 -4.24 -10.09
C GLY A 109 6.02 -3.68 -10.60
N LEU A 110 5.98 -2.47 -11.16
CA LEU A 110 7.17 -1.83 -11.74
C LEU A 110 8.24 -1.46 -10.71
N PHE A 111 7.88 -1.36 -9.44
CA PHE A 111 8.76 -0.89 -8.37
C PHE A 111 8.69 -1.84 -7.17
N ARG A 112 9.81 -1.99 -6.48
CA ARG A 112 9.88 -2.71 -5.22
C ARG A 112 9.81 -1.73 -4.05
N ASN A 113 8.67 -1.71 -3.35
CA ASN A 113 8.40 -0.71 -2.31
C ASN A 113 8.94 -1.07 -0.92
N ASP A 114 9.22 -2.33 -0.64
CA ASP A 114 9.71 -2.81 0.65
C ASP A 114 11.16 -2.39 0.91
N ASN A 115 12.01 -2.40 -0.09
CA ASN A 115 13.41 -1.95 -0.01
C ASN A 115 13.65 -0.53 -0.58
N GLY A 116 12.61 0.11 -1.15
CA GLY A 116 12.70 1.48 -1.67
C GLY A 116 13.24 1.59 -3.09
N GLN A 117 13.35 0.50 -3.84
CA GLN A 117 13.80 0.53 -5.24
C GLN A 117 12.77 1.22 -6.12
N SER A 118 13.20 2.22 -6.89
CA SER A 118 12.35 3.09 -7.71
C SER A 118 12.53 2.91 -9.22
N ASP A 119 13.45 2.08 -9.65
CA ASP A 119 13.70 1.83 -11.07
C ASP A 119 12.68 0.82 -11.61
N PRO A 120 12.01 1.11 -12.75
CA PRO A 120 10.93 0.26 -13.25
C PRO A 120 11.45 -0.98 -13.97
N ASN A 121 10.83 -2.14 -13.74
CA ASN A 121 11.11 -3.43 -14.41
C ASN A 121 12.54 -3.97 -14.18
N ILE A 122 13.21 -3.53 -13.13
CA ILE A 122 14.53 -3.99 -12.71
C ILE A 122 14.54 -4.18 -11.19
N THR A 123 13.60 -4.99 -10.70
CA THR A 123 13.47 -5.19 -9.25
C THR A 123 14.42 -6.28 -8.77
N SER A 124 15.17 -6.03 -7.71
CA SER A 124 16.17 -6.96 -7.18
C SER A 124 15.65 -8.38 -6.91
N LEU A 125 14.33 -8.55 -6.78
CA LEU A 125 13.74 -9.87 -6.54
C LEU A 125 13.95 -10.87 -7.69
N PHE A 126 14.05 -10.39 -8.93
CA PHE A 126 14.29 -11.22 -10.11
C PHE A 126 15.73 -11.18 -10.61
N ASP A 127 16.61 -10.44 -9.93
CA ASP A 127 18.01 -10.35 -10.30
C ASP A 127 18.72 -11.72 -10.21
N LEU A 128 18.40 -12.49 -9.17
CA LEU A 128 18.98 -13.82 -8.94
C LEU A 128 17.89 -14.81 -8.54
N VAL A 129 18.01 -16.06 -8.98
CA VAL A 129 17.09 -17.14 -8.58
C VAL A 129 17.02 -17.32 -7.05
N SER A 130 18.14 -17.13 -6.36
CA SER A 130 18.23 -17.24 -4.90
C SER A 130 17.43 -16.17 -4.15
N LEU A 131 17.22 -14.98 -4.73
CA LEU A 131 16.39 -13.92 -4.15
C LEU A 131 14.90 -14.24 -4.18
N LEU A 132 14.45 -15.15 -5.04
CA LEU A 132 13.07 -15.60 -5.09
C LEU A 132 12.67 -16.50 -3.90
N ALA A 133 13.63 -16.98 -3.11
CA ALA A 133 13.37 -17.77 -1.91
C ALA A 133 12.48 -16.96 -0.95
N ASN A 134 11.37 -17.57 -0.52
CA ASN A 134 10.34 -16.92 0.32
C ASN A 134 9.67 -15.67 -0.30
N GLY A 135 9.98 -15.32 -1.55
CA GLY A 135 9.47 -14.10 -2.22
C GLY A 135 7.99 -14.15 -2.59
N TYR A 136 7.34 -15.32 -2.55
CA TYR A 136 5.91 -15.45 -2.80
C TYR A 136 5.10 -15.28 -1.51
N GLY A 137 4.12 -14.40 -1.52
CA GLY A 137 3.26 -14.16 -0.37
C GLY A 137 2.36 -12.94 -0.55
N ARG A 138 2.00 -12.29 0.56
CA ARG A 138 1.23 -11.05 0.55
C ARG A 138 2.12 -9.89 0.13
N LEU A 139 1.70 -9.16 -0.90
CA LEU A 139 2.48 -8.04 -1.44
C LEU A 139 2.30 -6.77 -0.59
N PRO A 140 3.25 -5.80 -0.63
CA PRO A 140 3.26 -4.63 0.26
C PRO A 140 2.00 -3.75 0.23
N ASN A 141 1.20 -3.82 -0.83
CA ASN A 141 -0.05 -3.08 -0.95
C ASN A 141 -1.29 -3.88 -0.56
N ASP A 142 -1.13 -5.10 -0.02
CA ASP A 142 -2.25 -5.92 0.44
C ASP A 142 -2.91 -5.30 1.68
N ARG A 143 -4.15 -4.82 1.51
CA ARG A 143 -5.00 -4.26 2.58
C ARG A 143 -6.36 -4.93 2.54
N PRO A 144 -6.59 -5.94 3.40
CA PRO A 144 -7.82 -6.72 3.37
C PRO A 144 -9.10 -5.88 3.54
N HIS A 145 -9.06 -4.87 4.38
CA HIS A 145 -10.23 -4.05 4.67
C HIS A 145 -9.93 -2.58 4.44
N GLN A 146 -10.76 -1.92 3.63
CA GLN A 146 -10.69 -0.49 3.39
C GLN A 146 -12.10 0.08 3.41
N PHE A 147 -12.36 1.03 4.29
CA PHE A 147 -13.61 1.78 4.37
C PHE A 147 -13.35 3.25 4.11
N LYS A 148 -14.22 3.86 3.29
CA LYS A 148 -14.20 5.29 2.97
C LYS A 148 -15.60 5.85 3.06
N PHE A 149 -15.73 7.03 3.65
CA PHE A 149 -16.97 7.79 3.71
C PHE A 149 -16.66 9.25 3.46
N ASP A 150 -17.39 9.87 2.55
CA ASP A 150 -17.38 11.31 2.29
C ASP A 150 -18.81 11.80 2.29
N GLY A 151 -19.10 12.81 3.09
CA GLY A 151 -20.45 13.35 3.19
C GLY A 151 -20.50 14.83 3.47
N SER A 152 -21.62 15.45 3.13
CA SER A 152 -21.90 16.84 3.49
C SER A 152 -23.37 17.04 3.83
N TYR A 153 -23.61 17.97 4.71
CA TYR A 153 -24.93 18.39 5.15
C TYR A 153 -25.03 19.91 5.15
N ARG A 154 -26.11 20.44 4.56
CA ARG A 154 -26.44 21.86 4.66
C ARG A 154 -27.42 22.09 5.79
N LEU A 155 -26.98 22.78 6.80
CA LEU A 155 -27.81 23.22 7.92
C LEU A 155 -28.77 24.33 7.52
N PRO A 156 -29.87 24.57 8.25
CA PRO A 156 -30.61 25.82 8.17
C PRO A 156 -29.62 26.97 8.28
N PHE A 157 -29.90 28.16 7.79
CA PHE A 157 -28.97 29.31 7.74
C PHE A 157 -27.70 29.13 6.88
N ASP A 158 -27.75 28.24 5.89
CA ASP A 158 -26.70 28.01 4.88
C ASP A 158 -25.32 27.58 5.40
N LEU A 159 -25.14 27.21 6.66
CA LEU A 159 -23.92 26.58 7.14
C LEU A 159 -23.79 25.19 6.52
N ASN A 160 -22.68 24.92 5.84
CA ASN A 160 -22.39 23.61 5.26
C ASN A 160 -21.32 22.93 6.10
N ILE A 161 -21.60 21.71 6.52
CA ILE A 161 -20.63 20.83 7.19
C ILE A 161 -20.29 19.66 6.29
N SER A 162 -19.07 19.19 6.35
CA SER A 162 -18.58 18.03 5.61
C SER A 162 -17.69 17.16 6.47
N GLY A 163 -17.67 15.89 6.14
CA GLY A 163 -16.80 14.92 6.81
C GLY A 163 -16.23 13.93 5.81
N SER A 164 -14.98 13.56 6.04
CA SER A 164 -14.27 12.52 5.30
C SER A 164 -13.67 11.54 6.29
N PHE A 165 -14.09 10.29 6.24
CA PHE A 165 -13.56 9.23 7.11
C PHE A 165 -12.90 8.14 6.28
N ARG A 166 -11.72 7.71 6.71
CA ARG A 166 -10.94 6.62 6.12
C ARG A 166 -10.52 5.66 7.21
N ALA A 167 -10.75 4.37 7.00
CA ALA A 167 -10.21 3.29 7.84
C ALA A 167 -9.66 2.19 6.93
N GLN A 168 -8.45 1.70 7.22
CA GLN A 168 -7.83 0.67 6.42
C GLN A 168 -6.92 -0.24 7.25
N SER A 169 -6.91 -1.52 6.89
CA SER A 169 -5.98 -2.51 7.45
C SER A 169 -4.54 -2.10 7.20
N GLY A 170 -3.65 -2.48 8.11
CA GLY A 170 -2.21 -2.38 7.91
C GLY A 170 -1.73 -3.19 6.70
N ILE A 171 -0.57 -2.83 6.18
CA ILE A 171 0.15 -3.58 5.13
C ILE A 171 0.89 -4.77 5.75
N PRO A 172 1.21 -5.83 4.97
CA PRO A 172 2.03 -6.95 5.44
C PRO A 172 3.37 -6.48 5.96
N PHE A 173 3.92 -7.22 6.92
CA PHE A 173 5.23 -6.98 7.47
C PHE A 173 6.20 -8.05 6.99
N ASP A 174 7.35 -7.63 6.50
CA ASP A 174 8.41 -8.48 5.98
C ASP A 174 9.62 -8.44 6.90
N GLN A 175 10.43 -9.52 6.87
CA GLN A 175 11.73 -9.59 7.51
C GLN A 175 12.79 -9.77 6.42
N LEU A 176 13.47 -8.67 6.09
CA LEU A 176 14.53 -8.66 5.09
C LEU A 176 15.87 -8.95 5.76
N ILE A 177 16.64 -9.86 5.15
CA ILE A 177 17.95 -10.31 5.60
C ILE A 177 18.99 -10.10 4.51
N PRO A 178 20.28 -10.02 4.87
CA PRO A 178 21.37 -9.92 3.91
C PRO A 178 21.37 -11.08 2.91
N HIS A 179 21.60 -10.75 1.66
CA HIS A 179 21.79 -11.72 0.59
C HIS A 179 23.29 -11.93 0.33
N PRO A 180 23.76 -13.20 0.13
CA PRO A 180 25.19 -13.49 0.01
C PRO A 180 25.90 -12.74 -1.14
N VAL A 181 25.20 -12.52 -2.25
CA VAL A 181 25.76 -11.82 -3.42
C VAL A 181 25.71 -10.29 -3.25
N TYR A 182 24.56 -9.74 -2.88
CA TYR A 182 24.40 -8.28 -2.75
C TYR A 182 24.91 -7.71 -1.43
N GLY A 183 24.98 -8.53 -0.39
CA GLY A 183 25.46 -8.08 0.92
C GLY A 183 24.53 -7.09 1.64
N ASN A 184 23.35 -6.78 1.11
CA ASN A 184 22.34 -5.92 1.70
C ASN A 184 21.05 -6.71 2.02
N ASN A 185 20.06 -6.08 2.65
CA ASN A 185 18.83 -6.76 3.06
C ASN A 185 17.84 -6.89 1.88
N GLU A 186 18.13 -7.81 0.95
CA GLU A 186 17.31 -8.09 -0.23
C GLU A 186 16.52 -9.41 -0.15
N GLY A 187 16.97 -10.35 0.68
CA GLY A 187 16.34 -11.65 0.85
C GLY A 187 15.24 -11.67 1.90
N PHE A 188 14.28 -12.58 1.77
CA PHE A 188 13.23 -12.81 2.76
C PHE A 188 13.59 -13.95 3.71
N ALA A 189 13.66 -13.67 5.02
CA ALA A 189 13.94 -14.67 6.05
C ALA A 189 12.81 -15.70 6.20
N VAL A 190 11.56 -15.25 6.00
CA VAL A 190 10.33 -16.03 6.10
C VAL A 190 9.46 -15.74 4.87
N PRO A 191 8.45 -16.56 4.56
CA PRO A 191 7.55 -16.27 3.44
C PRO A 191 7.00 -14.84 3.52
N ARG A 192 7.04 -14.16 2.42
CA ARG A 192 6.69 -12.74 2.27
C ARG A 192 5.34 -12.40 2.90
N GLY A 193 5.29 -11.32 3.68
CA GLY A 193 4.09 -10.86 4.38
C GLY A 193 3.66 -11.71 5.57
N THR A 194 4.55 -12.57 6.08
CA THR A 194 4.26 -13.44 7.24
C THR A 194 5.14 -13.16 8.47
N ALA A 195 6.12 -12.27 8.34
CA ALA A 195 6.96 -11.89 9.47
C ALA A 195 6.11 -11.30 10.60
N ILE A 196 6.49 -11.58 11.84
CA ILE A 196 5.80 -11.06 13.02
C ILE A 196 6.52 -9.81 13.51
N VAL A 197 5.76 -8.75 13.72
CA VAL A 197 6.27 -7.48 14.27
C VAL A 197 6.79 -7.73 15.70
N PRO A 198 8.09 -7.56 15.96
CA PRO A 198 8.66 -7.80 17.29
C PRO A 198 8.43 -6.61 18.22
N ALA A 199 8.67 -6.82 19.51
CA ALA A 199 8.90 -5.71 20.43
C ALA A 199 10.23 -5.03 20.08
N VAL A 200 10.22 -3.72 19.92
CA VAL A 200 11.43 -2.95 19.61
C VAL A 200 12.28 -2.79 20.87
N THR A 201 13.55 -3.14 20.78
CA THR A 201 14.48 -3.12 21.93
C THR A 201 15.25 -1.81 22.08
N ALA A 202 15.37 -1.03 21.00
CA ALA A 202 16.04 0.26 21.01
C ALA A 202 15.04 1.41 21.06
N THR A 203 15.38 2.44 21.81
CA THR A 203 14.63 3.70 21.87
C THR A 203 15.48 4.82 21.34
N VAL A 204 14.89 5.65 20.45
CA VAL A 204 15.49 6.93 20.05
C VAL A 204 14.73 8.04 20.80
N ALA A 205 15.45 8.89 21.52
CA ALA A 205 14.85 10.00 22.26
C ALA A 205 14.04 10.90 21.30
N GLY A 206 12.77 11.13 21.65
CA GLY A 206 11.86 11.97 20.85
C GLY A 206 11.10 11.24 19.74
N PHE A 207 11.34 9.94 19.51
CA PHE A 207 10.55 9.14 18.56
C PHE A 207 9.67 8.13 19.30
N PRO A 208 8.38 8.08 18.99
CA PRO A 208 7.51 7.08 19.59
C PRO A 208 7.87 5.69 19.05
N ASN A 209 8.29 4.78 19.93
CA ASN A 209 8.51 3.37 19.61
C ASN A 209 7.21 2.55 19.70
N GLU A 210 6.08 3.19 19.91
CA GLU A 210 4.82 2.51 20.05
C GLU A 210 4.33 1.99 18.71
N VAL A 211 4.60 0.73 18.47
CA VAL A 211 4.00 -0.01 17.35
C VAL A 211 2.85 -0.82 17.91
N ASN A 212 1.62 -0.34 17.70
CA ASN A 212 0.37 -0.98 18.16
C ASN A 212 0.07 -2.33 17.45
N SER A 213 1.06 -2.97 16.86
CA SER A 213 0.92 -4.19 16.06
C SER A 213 1.89 -5.30 16.47
N ILE A 214 2.54 -5.19 17.64
CA ILE A 214 3.42 -6.25 18.18
C ILE A 214 2.67 -7.58 18.19
N GLY A 215 3.31 -8.63 17.65
CA GLY A 215 2.70 -9.95 17.50
C GLY A 215 1.82 -10.09 16.25
N SER A 216 1.58 -9.03 15.48
CA SER A 216 0.87 -9.07 14.20
C SER A 216 1.86 -9.28 13.04
N ASN A 217 1.36 -9.80 11.92
CA ASN A 217 2.10 -9.84 10.65
C ASN A 217 1.78 -8.64 9.75
N ARG A 218 1.28 -7.53 10.33
CA ARG A 218 0.90 -6.31 9.60
C ARG A 218 1.25 -5.06 10.41
N THR A 219 1.42 -3.95 9.71
CA THR A 219 1.45 -2.62 10.35
C THR A 219 0.12 -2.33 11.04
N PRO A 220 0.03 -1.34 11.93
CA PRO A 220 -1.22 -0.95 12.55
C PRO A 220 -2.34 -0.63 11.55
N THR A 221 -3.57 -0.97 11.88
CA THR A 221 -4.76 -0.44 11.19
C THR A 221 -4.79 1.07 11.37
N THR A 222 -4.98 1.81 10.28
CA THR A 222 -5.05 3.27 10.32
C THR A 222 -6.47 3.77 10.11
N PHE A 223 -6.79 4.88 10.74
CA PHE A 223 -8.03 5.62 10.51
C PHE A 223 -7.75 7.13 10.54
N ASN A 224 -8.55 7.86 9.79
CA ASN A 224 -8.50 9.32 9.71
C ASN A 224 -9.91 9.88 9.61
N LEU A 225 -10.19 10.94 10.34
CA LEU A 225 -11.41 11.73 10.22
C LEU A 225 -11.02 13.17 9.98
N ASP A 226 -11.49 13.72 8.86
CA ASP A 226 -11.39 15.13 8.54
C ASP A 226 -12.79 15.75 8.58
N LEU A 227 -12.92 16.92 9.18
CA LEU A 227 -14.15 17.69 9.23
C LEU A 227 -13.95 19.05 8.57
N GLY A 228 -14.94 19.49 7.85
CA GLY A 228 -14.96 20.82 7.23
C GLY A 228 -16.26 21.53 7.51
N ALA A 229 -16.20 22.85 7.64
CA ALA A 229 -17.37 23.69 7.67
C ALA A 229 -17.13 24.96 6.86
N TYR A 230 -18.15 25.42 6.15
CA TYR A 230 -18.10 26.73 5.53
C TYR A 230 -19.43 27.46 5.64
N TYR A 231 -19.35 28.78 5.79
CA TYR A 231 -20.48 29.68 5.84
C TYR A 231 -20.39 30.72 4.72
N PRO A 232 -21.40 30.83 3.80
CA PRO A 232 -21.42 31.82 2.74
C PRO A 232 -22.10 33.08 3.24
N ILE A 233 -21.40 34.22 3.22
CA ILE A 233 -21.98 35.57 3.43
C ILE A 233 -22.29 36.13 2.06
N LYS A 234 -23.57 36.19 1.70
CA LYS A 234 -24.05 36.64 0.39
C LYS A 234 -24.23 38.16 0.41
N PHE A 235 -23.59 38.87 -0.53
CA PHE A 235 -23.74 40.32 -0.71
C PHE A 235 -24.70 40.64 -1.87
N SER A 236 -24.75 39.75 -2.88
CA SER A 236 -25.67 39.81 -4.01
C SER A 236 -25.81 38.39 -4.60
N GLU A 237 -26.63 38.23 -5.64
CA GLU A 237 -26.82 36.94 -6.33
C GLU A 237 -25.52 36.36 -6.85
N ASN A 238 -24.55 37.20 -7.27
CA ASN A 238 -23.28 36.77 -7.86
C ASN A 238 -22.07 37.05 -6.97
N ARG A 239 -22.24 37.61 -5.76
CA ARG A 239 -21.13 37.98 -4.89
C ARG A 239 -21.29 37.38 -3.50
N GLN A 240 -20.34 36.59 -3.10
CA GLN A 240 -20.33 36.00 -1.76
C GLN A 240 -18.91 35.89 -1.18
N LEU A 241 -18.82 36.01 0.13
CA LEU A 241 -17.66 35.70 0.91
C LEU A 241 -17.90 34.37 1.59
N ARG A 242 -17.01 33.38 1.39
CA ARG A 242 -17.06 32.10 2.08
C ARG A 242 -16.00 32.07 3.18
N LEU A 243 -16.46 31.92 4.41
CA LEU A 243 -15.58 31.61 5.55
C LEU A 243 -15.52 30.09 5.68
N GLN A 244 -14.32 29.53 5.79
CA GLN A 244 -14.09 28.10 5.81
C GLN A 244 -13.15 27.72 6.94
N VAL A 245 -13.45 26.58 7.59
CA VAL A 245 -12.57 25.89 8.53
C VAL A 245 -12.49 24.42 8.15
N ASP A 246 -11.28 23.87 8.07
CA ASP A 246 -11.04 22.46 7.86
C ASP A 246 -10.16 21.94 9.00
N TRP A 247 -10.59 20.87 9.63
CA TRP A 247 -9.88 20.19 10.69
C TRP A 247 -9.49 18.79 10.21
N PHE A 248 -8.21 18.61 9.93
CA PHE A 248 -7.64 17.36 9.45
C PHE A 248 -7.20 16.48 10.61
N ASN A 249 -7.38 15.17 10.47
CA ASN A 249 -7.08 14.16 11.48
C ASN A 249 -7.57 14.56 12.87
N VAL A 250 -8.89 14.71 12.98
CA VAL A 250 -9.58 15.15 14.23
C VAL A 250 -9.18 14.32 15.45
N PHE A 251 -8.98 13.01 15.26
CA PHE A 251 -8.58 12.09 16.35
C PHE A 251 -7.11 12.18 16.70
N ASN A 252 -6.31 12.97 15.97
CA ASN A 252 -4.86 13.02 16.11
C ASN A 252 -4.19 11.64 16.11
N SER A 253 -4.69 10.74 15.26
CA SER A 253 -4.12 9.39 15.12
C SER A 253 -2.77 9.46 14.41
N GLN A 254 -1.71 9.03 15.09
CA GLN A 254 -0.33 9.05 14.58
C GLN A 254 0.25 7.64 14.51
N ARG A 255 -0.54 6.69 14.00
CA ARG A 255 -0.10 5.30 13.85
C ARG A 255 0.97 5.17 12.77
N ALA A 256 1.89 4.24 12.98
CA ALA A 256 2.90 3.91 11.98
C ALA A 256 2.23 3.30 10.74
N ILE A 257 2.54 3.85 9.57
CA ILE A 257 2.06 3.36 8.26
C ILE A 257 3.13 2.54 7.53
N ARG A 258 4.39 2.67 7.96
CA ARG A 258 5.52 1.83 7.54
C ARG A 258 6.37 1.48 8.75
N LEU A 259 6.87 0.25 8.78
CA LEU A 259 7.80 -0.25 9.79
C LEU A 259 9.16 -0.53 9.15
N ASP A 260 10.22 -0.54 9.97
CA ASP A 260 11.54 -0.98 9.55
C ASP A 260 11.53 -2.51 9.34
N THR A 261 11.73 -2.94 8.10
CA THR A 261 11.77 -4.34 7.68
C THR A 261 13.19 -4.91 7.62
N THR A 262 14.22 -4.07 7.78
CA THR A 262 15.63 -4.44 7.74
C THR A 262 16.02 -5.18 9.02
N HIS A 263 16.28 -6.49 8.93
CA HIS A 263 16.60 -7.30 10.11
C HIS A 263 18.03 -7.13 10.61
N THR A 264 18.98 -6.82 9.72
CA THR A 264 20.40 -6.64 10.06
C THR A 264 20.94 -5.30 9.59
N ILE A 265 21.82 -4.68 10.38
CA ILE A 265 22.42 -3.36 10.11
C ILE A 265 23.74 -3.45 9.34
N ASN A 266 24.30 -4.63 9.13
CA ASN A 266 25.49 -4.84 8.34
C ASN A 266 25.22 -5.69 7.09
N SER A 267 26.09 -5.55 6.09
CA SER A 267 26.04 -6.40 4.91
C SER A 267 26.36 -7.86 5.28
N GLY A 268 25.70 -8.82 4.61
CA GLY A 268 26.00 -10.24 4.75
C GLY A 268 27.27 -10.67 4.02
N ALA A 269 28.31 -9.83 3.96
CA ALA A 269 29.58 -10.16 3.34
C ALA A 269 30.20 -11.43 3.98
N ALA A 270 30.80 -12.28 3.16
CA ALA A 270 31.39 -13.52 3.64
C ALA A 270 32.37 -13.28 4.78
N GLY A 271 32.17 -14.01 5.90
CA GLY A 271 33.00 -13.89 7.10
C GLY A 271 32.61 -12.77 8.08
N VAL A 272 31.60 -11.98 7.77
CA VAL A 272 31.06 -10.94 8.69
C VAL A 272 29.85 -11.51 9.42
N ALA A 273 29.89 -11.57 10.74
CA ALA A 273 28.75 -12.01 11.54
C ALA A 273 27.58 -11.01 11.39
N PRO A 274 26.34 -11.50 11.18
CA PRO A 274 25.19 -10.61 11.10
C PRO A 274 24.94 -9.90 12.42
N VAL A 275 24.74 -8.58 12.38
CA VAL A 275 24.39 -7.75 13.54
C VAL A 275 22.90 -7.43 13.48
N PRO A 276 22.09 -7.89 14.45
CA PRO A 276 20.67 -7.59 14.47
C PRO A 276 20.40 -6.09 14.51
N ASN A 277 19.41 -5.64 13.76
CA ASN A 277 18.94 -4.28 13.79
C ASN A 277 18.04 -4.07 15.03
N PRO A 278 18.47 -3.24 16.01
CA PRO A 278 17.69 -3.02 17.23
C PRO A 278 16.38 -2.25 16.97
N PHE A 279 16.23 -1.62 15.78
CA PHE A 279 15.04 -0.89 15.36
C PHE A 279 14.12 -1.73 14.46
N PHE A 280 14.45 -2.99 14.17
CA PHE A 280 13.60 -3.87 13.38
C PHE A 280 12.16 -3.91 13.97
N GLY A 281 11.16 -3.59 13.13
CA GLY A 281 9.76 -3.47 13.53
C GLY A 281 9.36 -2.10 14.10
N SER A 282 10.29 -1.14 14.25
CA SER A 282 9.92 0.23 14.65
C SER A 282 9.21 1.00 13.53
N GLY A 283 8.40 1.99 13.91
CA GLY A 283 7.76 2.88 12.95
C GLY A 283 8.76 3.79 12.26
N THR A 284 8.73 3.85 10.92
CA THR A 284 9.57 4.72 10.11
C THR A 284 8.79 5.87 9.46
N ILE A 285 7.50 5.65 9.16
CA ILE A 285 6.59 6.67 8.63
C ILE A 285 5.29 6.58 9.41
N PHE A 286 4.75 7.74 9.80
CA PHE A 286 3.54 7.87 10.62
C PHE A 286 2.46 8.67 9.89
N GLN A 287 1.21 8.54 10.33
CA GLN A 287 0.13 9.44 9.91
C GLN A 287 0.47 10.88 10.33
N PHE A 288 0.05 11.85 9.50
CA PHE A 288 0.21 13.26 9.83
C PHE A 288 -0.58 13.63 11.10
N PRO A 289 -0.06 14.54 11.94
CA PRO A 289 -0.78 15.00 13.13
C PRO A 289 -2.04 15.80 12.77
N SER A 290 -2.87 16.04 13.77
CA SER A 290 -4.03 16.92 13.65
C SER A 290 -3.62 18.32 13.25
N SER A 291 -4.35 18.92 12.32
CA SER A 291 -4.10 20.28 11.87
C SER A 291 -5.38 21.01 11.51
N LEU A 292 -5.37 22.34 11.68
CA LEU A 292 -6.48 23.22 11.38
C LEU A 292 -6.10 24.19 10.25
N ARG A 293 -6.97 24.32 9.27
CA ARG A 293 -6.86 25.31 8.19
C ARG A 293 -8.04 26.29 8.23
N LEU A 294 -7.76 27.56 8.25
CA LEU A 294 -8.75 28.63 8.09
C LEU A 294 -8.63 29.21 6.68
N GLY A 295 -9.77 29.44 6.04
CA GLY A 295 -9.83 29.95 4.68
C GLY A 295 -10.89 31.01 4.49
N VAL A 296 -10.59 31.96 3.63
CA VAL A 296 -11.52 32.98 3.16
C VAL A 296 -11.51 32.99 1.64
N LYS A 297 -12.65 32.81 1.02
CA LYS A 297 -12.78 32.83 -0.44
C LYS A 297 -13.84 33.86 -0.84
N PHE A 298 -13.44 34.83 -1.65
CA PHE A 298 -14.35 35.76 -2.29
C PHE A 298 -14.71 35.25 -3.69
N GLN A 299 -15.99 35.28 -4.01
CA GLN A 299 -16.53 34.85 -5.30
C GLN A 299 -17.36 36.00 -5.86
N PHE A 300 -17.10 36.36 -7.13
CA PHE A 300 -17.74 37.48 -7.82
C PHE A 300 -18.09 37.10 -9.26
#